data_9e0e99f9f393127930ca96dbcf3831c5
#
_entry.id   9e0e99f9f393127930ca96dbcf3831c5
#
_cell.length_a   1.000
_cell.length_b   1.000
_cell.length_c   1.000
_cell.angle_alpha   90.00
_cell.angle_beta   90.00
_cell.angle_gamma   90.00
#
_symmetry.space_group_name_H-M   'P 1'
#
loop_
_entity.id
_entity.type
_entity.pdbx_description
1 polymer ?
#
loop_
_entity_poly.entity_id
_entity_poly.type
_entity_poly.pdbx_seq_one_letter_code
_entity_poly.pdbx_strand_id
1 'polypeptide(L)'
;MIRRQLSDAIVRGDVGTAEAKARILGQYADDPTEALDDLYDAFRTAESLHTVGEFDEERFAASVNATRASLDVLRSSLIPRQSRFTARICVGPVSGGNDVMSPIMAAMLAAAGHHVTDLSRSTTPKELLRNAEQNGAELLVVCFDEQTIGLAREFANEFESGGFRNKFNAAAFSRGSPWTLVEPSPFAFVAGEPLELVSRATEYLIRSRTGTQKETR
;
A
#
# COMPACT_ATOMS: atom_id res chain seq x y z
N MET A 1 2.75 17.80 17.39
CA MET A 1 3.48 17.19 18.55
C MET A 1 3.33 15.66 18.54
N ILE A 2 2.12 15.08 18.49
CA ILE A 2 1.88 13.61 18.55
C ILE A 2 2.53 12.88 17.36
N ARG A 3 2.40 13.38 16.13
CA ARG A 3 3.02 12.84 14.90
C ARG A 3 4.53 12.62 15.08
N ARG A 4 5.24 13.64 15.57
CA ARG A 4 6.68 13.53 15.84
C ARG A 4 7.00 12.49 16.93
N GLN A 5 6.18 12.40 17.97
CA GLN A 5 6.39 11.41 19.03
C GLN A 5 6.14 9.98 18.54
N LEU A 6 5.19 9.76 17.61
CA LEU A 6 4.99 8.47 16.93
C LEU A 6 6.21 8.12 16.09
N SER A 7 6.68 9.05 15.25
CA SER A 7 7.87 8.86 14.43
C SER A 7 9.11 8.53 15.27
N ASP A 8 9.36 9.30 16.35
CA ASP A 8 10.47 9.06 17.27
C ASP A 8 10.38 7.68 17.96
N ALA A 9 9.18 7.19 18.27
CA ALA A 9 8.97 5.89 18.90
C ALA A 9 9.21 4.75 17.89
N ILE A 10 8.73 4.88 16.66
CA ILE A 10 8.95 3.91 15.59
C ILE A 10 10.45 3.80 15.26
N VAL A 11 11.12 4.93 15.07
CA VAL A 11 12.57 4.97 14.79
C VAL A 11 13.39 4.33 15.91
N ARG A 12 12.93 4.40 17.16
CA ARG A 12 13.57 3.74 18.30
C ARG A 12 13.16 2.28 18.49
N GLY A 13 12.17 1.78 17.75
CA GLY A 13 11.62 0.45 17.96
C GLY A 13 10.81 0.30 19.27
N ASP A 14 10.36 1.40 19.87
CA ASP A 14 9.58 1.40 21.11
C ASP A 14 8.11 1.11 20.81
N VAL A 15 7.76 -0.18 20.75
CA VAL A 15 6.41 -0.67 20.43
C VAL A 15 5.36 -0.06 21.34
N GLY A 16 5.58 -0.05 22.66
CA GLY A 16 4.58 0.42 23.62
C GLY A 16 4.26 1.91 23.47
N THR A 17 5.28 2.74 23.29
CA THR A 17 5.11 4.16 23.03
C THR A 17 4.47 4.40 21.66
N ALA A 18 4.87 3.67 20.63
CA ALA A 18 4.34 3.78 19.28
C ALA A 18 2.83 3.47 19.25
N GLU A 19 2.40 2.36 19.85
CA GLU A 19 0.97 2.00 19.97
C GLU A 19 0.17 3.07 20.72
N ALA A 20 0.68 3.58 21.85
CA ALA A 20 0.01 4.62 22.61
C ALA A 20 -0.17 5.90 21.79
N LYS A 21 0.84 6.31 21.00
CA LYS A 21 0.77 7.48 20.13
C LYS A 21 -0.12 7.27 18.92
N ALA A 22 -0.08 6.07 18.30
CA ALA A 22 -0.98 5.69 17.22
C ALA A 22 -2.45 5.73 17.66
N ARG A 23 -2.77 5.26 18.86
CA ARG A 23 -4.12 5.32 19.43
C ARG A 23 -4.62 6.75 19.58
N ILE A 24 -3.79 7.64 20.12
CA ILE A 24 -4.13 9.05 20.25
C ILE A 24 -4.33 9.67 18.86
N LEU A 25 -3.40 9.38 17.92
CA LEU A 25 -3.50 9.90 16.56
C LEU A 25 -4.79 9.46 15.88
N GLY A 26 -5.16 8.17 15.97
CA GLY A 26 -6.39 7.64 15.39
C GLY A 26 -7.67 8.22 16.00
N GLN A 27 -7.65 8.60 17.28
CA GLN A 27 -8.81 9.22 17.94
C GLN A 27 -9.04 10.68 17.56
N TYR A 28 -7.98 11.40 17.20
CA TYR A 28 -8.04 12.85 16.93
C TYR A 28 -7.73 13.22 15.47
N ALA A 29 -7.54 12.24 14.60
CA ALA A 29 -7.35 12.51 13.18
C ALA A 29 -8.69 12.90 12.53
N ASP A 30 -8.74 14.10 11.94
CA ASP A 30 -9.88 14.53 11.13
C ASP A 30 -9.99 13.68 9.85
N ASP A 31 -8.86 13.28 9.31
CA ASP A 31 -8.74 12.42 8.14
C ASP A 31 -8.00 11.12 8.48
N PRO A 32 -8.67 9.96 8.40
CA PRO A 32 -8.04 8.66 8.64
C PRO A 32 -6.81 8.40 7.75
N THR A 33 -6.83 8.89 6.52
CA THR A 33 -5.72 8.66 5.58
C THR A 33 -4.46 9.43 5.98
N GLU A 34 -4.59 10.62 6.58
CA GLU A 34 -3.45 11.39 7.09
C GLU A 34 -2.72 10.68 8.24
N ALA A 35 -3.48 10.04 9.15
CA ALA A 35 -2.87 9.29 10.25
C ALA A 35 -2.03 8.11 9.76
N LEU A 36 -2.46 7.45 8.69
CA LEU A 36 -1.73 6.36 8.05
C LEU A 36 -0.54 6.86 7.23
N ASP A 37 -0.65 8.05 6.63
CA ASP A 37 0.45 8.72 5.93
C ASP A 37 1.58 9.11 6.91
N ASP A 38 1.22 9.63 8.08
CA ASP A 38 2.18 9.89 9.16
C ASP A 38 2.91 8.60 9.62
N LEU A 39 2.18 7.48 9.70
CA LEU A 39 2.77 6.17 10.03
C LEU A 39 3.75 5.71 8.94
N TYR A 40 3.37 5.88 7.68
CA TYR A 40 4.22 5.56 6.53
C TYR A 40 5.50 6.39 6.54
N ASP A 41 5.42 7.70 6.78
CA ASP A 41 6.58 8.59 6.86
C ASP A 41 7.52 8.21 8.00
N ALA A 42 6.97 7.79 9.14
CA ALA A 42 7.77 7.31 10.26
C ALA A 42 8.54 6.03 9.91
N PHE A 43 7.86 5.06 9.28
CA PHE A 43 8.49 3.83 8.79
C PHE A 43 9.56 4.13 7.74
N ARG A 44 9.27 5.01 6.79
CA ARG A 44 10.19 5.47 5.76
C ARG A 44 11.49 6.05 6.32
N THR A 45 11.40 6.78 7.44
CA THR A 45 12.57 7.29 8.14
C THR A 45 13.45 6.15 8.66
N ALA A 46 12.86 5.13 9.29
CA ALA A 46 13.60 3.98 9.80
C ALA A 46 14.26 3.17 8.67
N GLU A 47 13.54 2.97 7.55
CA GLU A 47 14.05 2.30 6.36
C GLU A 47 15.23 3.05 5.74
N SER A 48 15.15 4.37 5.65
CA SER A 48 16.25 5.21 5.14
C SER A 48 17.50 5.09 6.02
N LEU A 49 17.33 5.09 7.35
CA LEU A 49 18.44 4.91 8.30
C LEU A 49 19.08 3.52 8.18
N HIS A 50 18.27 2.49 7.90
CA HIS A 50 18.79 1.15 7.64
C HIS A 50 19.54 1.09 6.30
N THR A 51 19.00 1.68 5.24
CA THR A 51 19.64 1.70 3.91
C THR A 51 21.02 2.39 3.91
N VAL A 52 21.16 3.47 4.70
CA VAL A 52 22.47 4.16 4.83
C VAL A 52 23.40 3.54 5.89
N GLY A 53 22.99 2.42 6.52
CA GLY A 53 23.80 1.67 7.47
C GLY A 53 23.85 2.27 8.88
N GLU A 54 23.00 3.23 9.21
CA GLU A 54 22.89 3.78 10.57
C GLU A 54 22.10 2.83 11.51
N PHE A 55 21.25 1.97 10.93
CA PHE A 55 20.54 0.92 11.64
C PHE A 55 21.06 -0.45 11.19
N ASP A 56 21.38 -1.30 12.19
CA ASP A 56 21.57 -2.72 11.96
C ASP A 56 20.22 -3.44 11.78
N GLU A 57 20.27 -4.73 11.42
CA GLU A 57 19.09 -5.57 11.19
C GLU A 57 18.18 -5.65 12.44
N GLU A 58 18.76 -5.72 13.64
CA GLU A 58 18.00 -5.84 14.88
C GLU A 58 17.19 -4.56 15.15
N ARG A 59 17.83 -3.42 15.00
CA ARG A 59 17.19 -2.12 15.19
C ARG A 59 16.14 -1.85 14.13
N PHE A 60 16.41 -2.21 12.88
CA PHE A 60 15.42 -2.11 11.81
C PHE A 60 14.23 -3.03 12.06
N ALA A 61 14.44 -4.29 12.46
CA ALA A 61 13.36 -5.21 12.82
C ALA A 61 12.51 -4.70 13.98
N ALA A 62 13.11 -4.04 14.97
CA ALA A 62 12.37 -3.39 16.06
C ALA A 62 11.47 -2.25 15.54
N SER A 63 11.96 -1.41 14.60
CA SER A 63 11.17 -0.37 13.96
C SER A 63 10.02 -0.93 13.11
N VAL A 64 10.24 -2.03 12.37
CA VAL A 64 9.21 -2.78 11.63
C VAL A 64 8.12 -3.26 12.59
N ASN A 65 8.48 -3.84 13.72
CA ASN A 65 7.52 -4.32 14.73
C ASN A 65 6.70 -3.18 15.34
N ALA A 66 7.35 -2.06 15.66
CA ALA A 66 6.66 -0.88 16.18
C ALA A 66 5.68 -0.29 15.15
N THR A 67 6.05 -0.30 13.88
CA THR A 67 5.18 0.13 12.77
C THR A 67 3.96 -0.78 12.62
N ARG A 68 4.16 -2.11 12.63
CA ARG A 68 3.06 -3.09 12.55
C ARG A 68 2.07 -2.95 13.70
N ALA A 69 2.57 -2.87 14.92
CA ALA A 69 1.75 -2.67 16.11
C ALA A 69 0.95 -1.36 16.04
N SER A 70 1.58 -0.27 15.59
CA SER A 70 0.90 1.01 15.36
C SER A 70 -0.18 0.93 14.29
N LEU A 71 0.08 0.20 13.19
CA LEU A 71 -0.88 -0.03 12.13
C LEU A 71 -2.12 -0.77 12.62
N ASP A 72 -1.94 -1.81 13.42
CA ASP A 72 -3.06 -2.59 13.98
C ASP A 72 -3.94 -1.73 14.90
N VAL A 73 -3.32 -0.86 15.68
CA VAL A 73 -4.04 0.13 16.51
C VAL A 73 -4.80 1.13 15.65
N LEU A 74 -4.18 1.69 14.62
CA LEU A 74 -4.84 2.64 13.70
C LEU A 74 -5.99 1.97 12.96
N ARG A 75 -5.81 0.79 12.38
CA ARG A 75 -6.88 0.02 11.70
C ARG A 75 -8.11 -0.18 12.56
N SER A 76 -7.92 -0.41 13.87
CA SER A 76 -9.04 -0.63 14.80
C SER A 76 -9.73 0.65 15.27
N SER A 77 -9.06 1.80 15.18
CA SER A 77 -9.54 3.08 15.70
C SER A 77 -10.05 4.04 14.62
N LEU A 78 -9.62 3.88 13.37
CA LEU A 78 -10.06 4.74 12.29
C LEU A 78 -11.45 4.35 11.75
N ILE A 79 -12.32 5.34 11.58
CA ILE A 79 -13.61 5.17 10.93
C ILE A 79 -13.43 5.44 9.44
N PRO A 80 -13.68 4.45 8.55
CA PRO A 80 -13.56 4.68 7.11
C PRO A 80 -14.48 5.80 6.65
N ARG A 81 -14.02 6.58 5.68
CA ARG A 81 -14.85 7.60 5.03
C ARG A 81 -16.08 6.95 4.39
N GLN A 82 -17.23 7.55 4.59
CA GLN A 82 -18.42 7.17 3.83
C GLN A 82 -18.24 7.63 2.38
N SER A 83 -17.85 6.72 1.52
CA SER A 83 -17.73 7.00 0.08
C SER A 83 -19.00 6.58 -0.65
N ARG A 84 -19.48 7.44 -1.56
CA ARG A 84 -20.54 7.09 -2.52
C ARG A 84 -20.07 6.10 -3.58
N PHE A 85 -18.77 5.95 -3.70
CA PHE A 85 -18.12 5.09 -4.65
C PHE A 85 -17.19 4.12 -3.90
N THR A 86 -17.51 2.85 -3.94
CA THR A 86 -16.70 1.78 -3.36
C THR A 86 -16.29 0.81 -4.46
N ALA A 87 -15.06 0.31 -4.40
CA ALA A 87 -14.54 -0.70 -5.31
C ALA A 87 -13.82 -1.79 -4.53
N ARG A 88 -13.67 -2.97 -5.12
CA ARG A 88 -12.89 -4.07 -4.57
C ARG A 88 -11.45 -3.92 -5.03
N ILE A 89 -10.57 -3.64 -4.09
CA ILE A 89 -9.15 -3.44 -4.33
C ILE A 89 -8.37 -4.52 -3.61
N CYS A 90 -7.45 -5.17 -4.29
CA CYS A 90 -6.44 -6.01 -3.67
C CYS A 90 -5.11 -5.25 -3.62
N VAL A 91 -4.38 -5.40 -2.52
CA VAL A 91 -3.07 -4.76 -2.33
C VAL A 91 -2.07 -5.81 -1.86
N GLY A 92 -0.90 -5.89 -2.48
CA GLY A 92 0.12 -6.81 -2.03
C GLY A 92 1.49 -6.52 -2.61
N PRO A 93 2.55 -7.09 -2.00
CA PRO A 93 3.90 -6.97 -2.52
C PRO A 93 4.08 -7.84 -3.76
N VAL A 94 5.01 -7.47 -4.63
CA VAL A 94 5.36 -8.29 -5.79
C VAL A 94 6.10 -9.57 -5.39
N SER A 95 6.74 -9.58 -4.24
CA SER A 95 7.37 -10.76 -3.64
C SER A 95 7.16 -10.78 -2.13
N GLY A 96 7.15 -11.99 -1.54
CA GLY A 96 7.03 -12.14 -0.08
C GLY A 96 8.25 -11.60 0.65
N GLY A 97 8.04 -11.15 1.89
CA GLY A 97 9.09 -10.63 2.77
C GLY A 97 8.52 -9.93 4.00
N ASN A 98 9.35 -9.17 4.68
CA ASN A 98 8.93 -8.34 5.81
C ASN A 98 8.21 -7.04 5.34
N ASP A 99 7.27 -7.20 4.42
CA ASP A 99 6.54 -6.09 3.86
C ASP A 99 5.67 -5.40 4.92
N VAL A 100 5.88 -4.11 5.09
CA VAL A 100 5.05 -3.21 5.92
C VAL A 100 4.26 -2.25 5.03
N MET A 101 4.76 -2.02 3.84
CA MET A 101 4.23 -1.04 2.89
C MET A 101 2.86 -1.44 2.38
N SER A 102 2.68 -2.69 1.90
CA SER A 102 1.38 -3.15 1.40
C SER A 102 0.28 -3.11 2.46
N PRO A 103 0.49 -3.56 3.70
CA PRO A 103 -0.49 -3.39 4.76
C PRO A 103 -0.88 -1.93 5.05
N ILE A 104 0.06 -0.99 4.98
CA ILE A 104 -0.25 0.45 5.16
C ILE A 104 -1.08 0.94 3.96
N MET A 105 -0.69 0.64 2.72
CA MET A 105 -1.44 1.03 1.52
C MET A 105 -2.86 0.44 1.54
N ALA A 106 -3.00 -0.82 1.95
CA ALA A 106 -4.31 -1.46 2.11
C ALA A 106 -5.18 -0.72 3.15
N ALA A 107 -4.61 -0.33 4.28
CA ALA A 107 -5.31 0.43 5.31
C ALA A 107 -5.74 1.82 4.81
N MET A 108 -4.90 2.52 4.05
CA MET A 108 -5.22 3.84 3.49
C MET A 108 -6.37 3.79 2.48
N LEU A 109 -6.36 2.81 1.57
CA LEU A 109 -7.45 2.61 0.62
C LEU A 109 -8.76 2.19 1.32
N ALA A 110 -8.67 1.38 2.39
CA ALA A 110 -9.83 1.05 3.21
C ALA A 110 -10.37 2.27 3.96
N ALA A 111 -9.50 3.11 4.53
CA ALA A 111 -9.86 4.36 5.18
C ALA A 111 -10.53 5.35 4.20
N ALA A 112 -10.15 5.32 2.92
CA ALA A 112 -10.80 6.08 1.85
C ALA A 112 -12.18 5.54 1.44
N GLY A 113 -12.61 4.40 2.00
CA GLY A 113 -13.96 3.84 1.82
C GLY A 113 -14.05 2.74 0.77
N HIS A 114 -12.94 2.15 0.34
CA HIS A 114 -12.93 0.99 -0.56
C HIS A 114 -13.01 -0.35 0.21
N HIS A 115 -13.48 -1.40 -0.47
CA HIS A 115 -13.38 -2.77 0.04
C HIS A 115 -12.01 -3.34 -0.31
N VAL A 116 -11.13 -3.45 0.67
CA VAL A 116 -9.73 -3.81 0.45
C VAL A 116 -9.41 -5.18 1.00
N THR A 117 -8.75 -6.00 0.18
CA THR A 117 -8.13 -7.26 0.58
C THR A 117 -6.61 -7.09 0.60
N ASP A 118 -6.03 -7.29 1.78
CA ASP A 118 -4.59 -7.28 2.00
C ASP A 118 -4.00 -8.64 1.59
N LEU A 119 -3.16 -8.65 0.57
CA LEU A 119 -2.48 -9.82 0.02
C LEU A 119 -0.99 -9.86 0.41
N SER A 120 -0.61 -9.24 1.51
CA SER A 120 0.78 -9.15 2.00
C SER A 120 1.47 -10.50 2.23
N ARG A 121 0.70 -11.60 2.26
CA ARG A 121 1.21 -12.97 2.37
C ARG A 121 1.56 -13.63 1.03
N SER A 122 1.27 -12.98 -0.09
CA SER A 122 1.65 -13.49 -1.40
C SER A 122 3.18 -13.47 -1.56
N THR A 123 3.76 -14.55 -2.08
CA THR A 123 5.21 -14.72 -2.14
C THR A 123 5.78 -14.60 -3.55
N THR A 124 4.91 -14.63 -4.56
CA THR A 124 5.30 -14.54 -5.98
C THR A 124 4.30 -13.72 -6.78
N PRO A 125 4.70 -13.12 -7.93
CA PRO A 125 3.79 -12.42 -8.83
C PRO A 125 2.58 -13.28 -9.24
N LYS A 126 2.81 -14.54 -9.53
CA LYS A 126 1.74 -15.48 -9.95
C LYS A 126 0.73 -15.75 -8.83
N GLU A 127 1.19 -15.91 -7.61
CA GLU A 127 0.32 -16.10 -6.45
C GLU A 127 -0.50 -14.84 -6.18
N LEU A 128 0.14 -13.67 -6.23
CA LEU A 128 -0.51 -12.38 -6.06
C LEU A 128 -1.65 -12.19 -7.08
N LEU A 129 -1.39 -12.46 -8.36
CA LEU A 129 -2.37 -12.35 -9.43
C LEU A 129 -3.56 -13.31 -9.24
N ARG A 130 -3.30 -14.56 -8.87
CA ARG A 130 -4.35 -15.55 -8.60
C ARG A 130 -5.21 -15.16 -7.39
N ASN A 131 -4.58 -14.69 -6.33
CA ASN A 131 -5.29 -14.24 -5.13
C ASN A 131 -6.15 -13.01 -5.43
N ALA A 132 -5.66 -12.06 -6.24
CA ALA A 132 -6.46 -10.91 -6.68
C ALA A 132 -7.69 -11.34 -7.49
N GLU A 133 -7.53 -12.29 -8.41
CA GLU A 133 -8.65 -12.85 -9.19
C GLU A 133 -9.68 -13.55 -8.30
N GLN A 134 -9.24 -14.41 -7.38
CA GLN A 134 -10.11 -15.13 -6.45
C GLN A 134 -10.92 -14.20 -5.55
N ASN A 135 -10.34 -13.06 -5.18
CA ASN A 135 -11.04 -12.03 -4.39
C ASN A 135 -11.90 -11.08 -5.25
N GLY A 136 -11.96 -11.31 -6.56
CA GLY A 136 -12.77 -10.50 -7.47
C GLY A 136 -12.32 -9.04 -7.53
N ALA A 137 -11.02 -8.80 -7.55
CA ALA A 137 -10.45 -7.46 -7.61
C ALA A 137 -10.94 -6.71 -8.86
N GLU A 138 -11.27 -5.43 -8.70
CA GLU A 138 -11.45 -4.48 -9.78
C GLU A 138 -10.11 -3.77 -10.09
N LEU A 139 -9.31 -3.61 -9.05
CA LEU A 139 -7.96 -3.05 -9.13
C LEU A 139 -7.02 -3.85 -8.22
N LEU A 140 -5.87 -4.25 -8.75
CA LEU A 140 -4.75 -4.78 -7.98
C LEU A 140 -3.69 -3.68 -7.85
N VAL A 141 -3.36 -3.30 -6.62
CA VAL A 141 -2.22 -2.44 -6.32
C VAL A 141 -1.03 -3.32 -5.94
N VAL A 142 0.03 -3.24 -6.74
CA VAL A 142 1.28 -3.98 -6.52
C VAL A 142 2.30 -3.05 -5.90
N CYS A 143 2.79 -3.41 -4.73
CA CYS A 143 3.81 -2.64 -4.03
C CYS A 143 5.20 -3.14 -4.39
N PHE A 144 6.07 -2.21 -4.78
CA PHE A 144 7.47 -2.45 -5.09
C PHE A 144 8.36 -1.59 -4.19
N ASP A 145 9.42 -2.19 -3.70
CA ASP A 145 10.54 -1.51 -3.07
C ASP A 145 11.78 -1.51 -3.98
N GLU A 146 12.88 -0.93 -3.53
CA GLU A 146 14.12 -0.87 -4.30
C GLU A 146 14.70 -2.25 -4.63
N GLN A 147 14.46 -3.25 -3.80
CA GLN A 147 14.96 -4.62 -3.99
C GLN A 147 14.09 -5.39 -4.98
N THR A 148 12.80 -5.13 -4.98
CA THR A 148 11.80 -5.87 -5.77
C THR A 148 11.44 -5.21 -7.11
N ILE A 149 11.93 -4.00 -7.38
CA ILE A 149 11.64 -3.28 -8.63
C ILE A 149 12.03 -4.09 -9.88
N GLY A 150 13.07 -4.92 -9.80
CA GLY A 150 13.49 -5.83 -10.86
C GLY A 150 12.45 -6.88 -11.24
N LEU A 151 11.52 -7.20 -10.34
CA LEU A 151 10.43 -8.15 -10.56
C LEU A 151 9.26 -7.56 -11.34
N ALA A 152 9.27 -6.25 -11.64
CA ALA A 152 8.20 -5.60 -12.38
C ALA A 152 7.99 -6.22 -13.78
N ARG A 153 9.09 -6.65 -14.43
CA ARG A 153 9.03 -7.35 -15.73
C ARG A 153 8.44 -8.75 -15.61
N GLU A 154 8.79 -9.49 -14.57
CA GLU A 154 8.21 -10.81 -14.29
C GLU A 154 6.72 -10.67 -14.03
N PHE A 155 6.31 -9.73 -13.19
CA PHE A 155 4.91 -9.40 -12.96
C PHE A 155 4.18 -9.08 -14.27
N ALA A 156 4.74 -8.21 -15.11
CA ALA A 156 4.14 -7.84 -16.40
C ALA A 156 3.92 -9.06 -17.31
N ASN A 157 4.92 -9.93 -17.40
CA ASN A 157 4.84 -11.15 -18.21
C ASN A 157 3.75 -12.10 -17.68
N GLU A 158 3.67 -12.33 -16.37
CA GLU A 158 2.64 -13.19 -15.76
C GLU A 158 1.24 -12.57 -15.91
N PHE A 159 1.13 -11.24 -15.78
CA PHE A 159 -0.15 -10.51 -15.93
C PHE A 159 -0.71 -10.64 -17.34
N GLU A 160 0.12 -10.48 -18.37
CA GLU A 160 -0.28 -10.59 -19.78
C GLU A 160 -0.51 -12.07 -20.18
N SER A 161 0.47 -12.95 -19.96
CA SER A 161 0.41 -14.34 -20.38
C SER A 161 -0.66 -15.16 -19.65
N GLY A 162 -0.94 -14.82 -18.39
CA GLY A 162 -1.98 -15.43 -17.58
C GLY A 162 -3.40 -14.94 -17.90
N GLY A 163 -3.56 -13.98 -18.82
CA GLY A 163 -4.86 -13.42 -19.21
C GLY A 163 -5.54 -12.59 -18.13
N PHE A 164 -4.79 -12.12 -17.11
CA PHE A 164 -5.34 -11.37 -15.99
C PHE A 164 -5.80 -9.98 -16.40
N ARG A 165 -5.20 -9.39 -17.43
CA ARG A 165 -5.55 -8.06 -17.97
C ARG A 165 -7.04 -7.94 -18.34
N ASN A 166 -7.67 -9.03 -18.71
CA ASN A 166 -9.10 -9.05 -19.05
C ASN A 166 -10.01 -9.24 -17.82
N LYS A 167 -9.45 -9.44 -16.64
CA LYS A 167 -10.19 -9.73 -15.40
C LYS A 167 -10.21 -8.57 -14.44
N PHE A 168 -9.10 -7.87 -14.31
CA PHE A 168 -8.95 -6.69 -13.46
C PHE A 168 -7.80 -5.80 -13.98
N ASN A 169 -7.74 -4.58 -13.46
CA ASN A 169 -6.66 -3.65 -13.76
C ASN A 169 -5.56 -3.75 -12.70
N ALA A 170 -4.32 -3.42 -13.08
CA ALA A 170 -3.20 -3.33 -12.15
C ALA A 170 -2.72 -1.88 -12.05
N ALA A 171 -2.36 -1.47 -10.86
CA ALA A 171 -1.64 -0.23 -10.58
C ALA A 171 -0.38 -0.57 -9.77
N ALA A 172 0.60 0.32 -9.80
CA ALA A 172 1.80 0.13 -9.02
C ALA A 172 1.97 1.23 -7.97
N PHE A 173 2.43 0.83 -6.81
CA PHE A 173 2.97 1.72 -5.81
C PHE A 173 4.46 1.46 -5.69
N SER A 174 5.28 2.49 -5.93
CA SER A 174 6.73 2.38 -5.79
C SER A 174 7.34 3.71 -5.47
N ARG A 175 8.26 3.70 -4.53
CA ARG A 175 9.13 4.84 -4.26
C ARG A 175 10.32 4.86 -5.19
N GLY A 176 10.62 6.01 -5.71
CA GLY A 176 11.76 6.18 -6.61
C GLY A 176 11.45 5.71 -8.03
N SER A 177 12.08 6.32 -8.97
CA SER A 177 12.04 6.02 -10.40
C SER A 177 12.68 4.66 -10.68
N PRO A 178 12.50 4.04 -11.80
CA PRO A 178 11.82 4.47 -13.03
C PRO A 178 10.98 3.35 -13.66
N TRP A 179 9.74 3.61 -13.79
CA TRP A 179 8.80 2.79 -14.55
C TRP A 179 9.08 2.80 -16.06
N THR A 180 10.03 3.58 -16.52
CA THR A 180 10.56 3.57 -17.88
C THR A 180 11.21 2.24 -18.29
N LEU A 181 11.40 1.30 -17.34
CA LEU A 181 12.03 0.01 -17.61
C LEU A 181 11.07 -1.10 -18.06
N VAL A 182 9.75 -0.89 -17.94
CA VAL A 182 8.76 -1.86 -18.39
C VAL A 182 7.84 -1.21 -19.41
N GLU A 183 8.25 -1.27 -20.69
CA GLU A 183 7.37 -0.89 -21.79
C GLU A 183 7.02 -2.13 -22.64
N PRO A 184 5.71 -2.32 -22.97
CA PRO A 184 4.57 -1.51 -22.51
C PRO A 184 4.26 -1.74 -21.04
N SER A 185 3.89 -0.68 -20.31
CA SER A 185 3.53 -0.78 -18.90
C SER A 185 2.23 -1.55 -18.72
N PRO A 186 2.20 -2.60 -17.87
CA PRO A 186 0.96 -3.31 -17.55
C PRO A 186 0.06 -2.52 -16.59
N PHE A 187 0.58 -1.44 -16.03
CA PHE A 187 -0.07 -0.68 -14.98
C PHE A 187 -0.91 0.47 -15.55
N ALA A 188 -2.14 0.59 -15.07
CA ALA A 188 -3.03 1.69 -15.40
C ALA A 188 -2.51 3.04 -14.92
N PHE A 189 -1.79 3.01 -13.80
CA PHE A 189 -1.05 4.15 -13.25
C PHE A 189 0.01 3.68 -12.26
N VAL A 190 0.93 4.59 -11.93
CA VAL A 190 1.97 4.40 -10.90
C VAL A 190 1.87 5.55 -9.91
N ALA A 191 1.93 5.26 -8.62
CA ALA A 191 1.97 6.25 -7.56
C ALA A 191 3.29 6.12 -6.78
N GLY A 192 3.89 7.26 -6.42
CA GLY A 192 5.11 7.34 -5.62
C GLY A 192 4.86 7.64 -4.15
N GLU A 193 3.72 8.25 -3.85
CA GLU A 193 3.33 8.65 -2.50
C GLU A 193 1.96 8.06 -2.14
N PRO A 194 1.70 7.76 -0.83
CA PRO A 194 0.48 7.08 -0.41
C PRO A 194 -0.81 7.84 -0.70
N LEU A 195 -0.84 9.15 -0.45
CA LEU A 195 -2.02 9.99 -0.73
C LEU A 195 -2.27 10.13 -2.24
N GLU A 196 -1.21 10.14 -3.05
CA GLU A 196 -1.32 10.06 -4.51
C GLU A 196 -1.96 8.74 -4.95
N LEU A 197 -1.54 7.61 -4.35
CA LEU A 197 -2.14 6.30 -4.64
C LEU A 197 -3.64 6.31 -4.38
N VAL A 198 -4.09 6.80 -3.23
CA VAL A 198 -5.51 6.87 -2.86
C VAL A 198 -6.30 7.71 -3.86
N SER A 199 -5.78 8.90 -4.20
CA SER A 199 -6.42 9.81 -5.15
C SER A 199 -6.54 9.19 -6.54
N ARG A 200 -5.43 8.68 -7.09
CA ARG A 200 -5.38 8.08 -8.43
C ARG A 200 -6.20 6.80 -8.55
N ALA A 201 -6.20 5.94 -7.52
CA ALA A 201 -7.03 4.75 -7.50
C ALA A 201 -8.51 5.11 -7.58
N THR A 202 -8.97 6.05 -6.76
CA THR A 202 -10.35 6.51 -6.75
C THR A 202 -10.76 7.12 -8.10
N GLU A 203 -9.95 8.04 -8.64
CA GLU A 203 -10.22 8.66 -9.94
C GLU A 203 -10.27 7.64 -11.08
N TYR A 204 -9.30 6.72 -11.11
CA TYR A 204 -9.22 5.68 -12.13
C TYR A 204 -10.47 4.80 -12.13
N LEU A 205 -10.87 4.34 -10.96
CA LEU A 205 -12.03 3.46 -10.81
C LEU A 205 -13.36 4.17 -11.15
N ILE A 206 -13.50 5.46 -10.84
CA ILE A 206 -14.65 6.27 -11.27
C ILE A 206 -14.68 6.35 -12.80
N ARG A 207 -13.55 6.70 -13.43
CA ARG A 207 -13.47 6.83 -14.89
C ARG A 207 -13.74 5.51 -15.62
N SER A 208 -13.22 4.41 -15.14
CA SER A 208 -13.41 3.09 -15.75
C SER A 208 -14.89 2.67 -15.75
N ARG A 209 -15.64 2.94 -14.69
CA ARG A 209 -17.08 2.65 -14.63
C ARG A 209 -17.93 3.61 -15.46
N THR A 210 -17.57 4.91 -15.53
CA THR A 210 -18.31 5.90 -16.33
C THR A 210 -18.03 5.78 -17.82
N GLY A 211 -16.81 5.34 -18.21
CA GLY A 211 -16.44 5.08 -19.61
C GLY A 211 -17.20 3.90 -20.22
N THR A 212 -17.42 2.84 -19.47
CA THR A 212 -18.15 1.64 -19.91
C THR A 212 -19.63 1.92 -20.22
N GLN A 213 -20.22 3.00 -19.66
CA GLN A 213 -21.61 3.40 -19.97
C GLN A 213 -21.75 4.14 -21.31
N LYS A 214 -20.68 4.63 -21.92
CA LYS A 214 -20.75 5.35 -23.22
C LYS A 214 -20.69 4.41 -24.44
N GLU A 215 -20.16 3.20 -24.28
CA GLU A 215 -20.07 2.23 -25.39
C GLU A 215 -21.33 1.35 -25.54
N THR A 216 -22.28 1.46 -24.62
CA THR A 216 -23.53 0.63 -24.65
C THR A 216 -24.77 1.46 -25.05
N ARG A 217 -24.61 2.59 -25.69
CA ARG A 217 -25.63 3.40 -26.34
C ARG A 217 -25.26 3.59 -27.81
#